data_6476bf1a67e2fdc0470e81702c243ce3
#
_entry.id   6476bf1a67e2fdc0470e81702c243ce3
#
_cell.length_a   1.000
_cell.length_b   1.000
_cell.length_c   1.000
_cell.angle_alpha   90.00
_cell.angle_beta   90.00
_cell.angle_gamma   90.00
#
_symmetry.space_group_name_H-M   'P 1'
#
loop_
_entity.id
_entity.type
_entity.pdbx_description
1 polymer ?
#
loop_
_entity_poly.entity_id
_entity_poly.type
_entity_poly.pdbx_seq_one_letter_code
_entity_poly.pdbx_strand_id
1 'polypeptide(L)'
;MKSCACNFAVAALFLCIPLPGGAQHTQQDVDHIYHCTDLIKQDVRLTDGINSINQMISYKKGILSFPSDMEDLKSQMLRKVEALEAENGTTDLEALKRTLLTKSLGILRTEEAECFDTDQNKSWRSKRLEEIGSTLDSLGQAEDAIPVFRRCIALDQDFAPCYESMGQAFLSLNRKPEARDAFKKTIEIGGFNALNAKYIEFARDYLAMLDREDEASGQAPVKEEVKPTQHSFGTGFFVSNDGEILTNNHVVVGCQNLTIKNGQPVQVVSRDPASDLALVKADIKPDQIAVFRSGPAPRVGDTVVIFGFPLPGILSSEGNVSTGVLSATTGLQNDIRYVQISAPVQPGNSGGPVFDTSGHVVGVVVAKLDALRVAQFTGDVPQNVNFAVHWSEVRALLDEQGVKYKKLPSQQAISTSAIAKIGAEVSVTLDCTQ
;
A
#
# COMPACT_ATOMS: atom_id res chain seq x y z
N MET A 1 -5.98 -27.63 29.19
CA MET A 1 -6.57 -26.57 28.34
C MET A 1 -7.13 -25.49 29.26
N LYS A 2 -6.35 -24.46 29.57
CA LYS A 2 -6.84 -23.27 30.31
C LYS A 2 -6.88 -22.12 29.29
N SER A 3 -8.07 -21.53 29.17
CA SER A 3 -8.39 -20.40 28.31
C SER A 3 -7.48 -19.22 28.69
N CYS A 4 -6.61 -18.80 27.75
CA CYS A 4 -5.98 -17.48 27.82
C CYS A 4 -7.01 -16.42 27.50
N ALA A 5 -7.47 -15.70 28.51
CA ALA A 5 -8.24 -14.48 28.32
C ALA A 5 -7.29 -13.36 27.88
N CYS A 6 -7.26 -13.04 26.59
CA CYS A 6 -6.47 -11.96 26.02
C CYS A 6 -7.11 -10.61 26.32
N ASN A 7 -6.59 -9.93 27.33
CA ASN A 7 -6.77 -8.48 27.50
C ASN A 7 -5.38 -7.86 27.72
N PHE A 8 -4.64 -7.62 26.59
CA PHE A 8 -3.51 -6.68 26.45
C PHE A 8 -2.76 -7.00 25.14
N ALA A 9 -2.99 -6.20 24.11
CA ALA A 9 -2.75 -6.62 22.70
C ALA A 9 -1.28 -6.76 22.27
N VAL A 10 -0.28 -6.26 22.97
CA VAL A 10 1.13 -6.33 22.54
C VAL A 10 1.91 -7.43 23.28
N ALA A 11 1.79 -7.57 24.58
CA ALA A 11 2.45 -8.64 25.35
C ALA A 11 1.88 -10.03 24.99
N ALA A 12 0.59 -10.12 24.60
CA ALA A 12 -0.04 -11.35 24.17
C ALA A 12 0.50 -11.88 22.82
N LEU A 13 0.95 -11.01 21.92
CA LEU A 13 1.52 -11.41 20.63
C LEU A 13 2.87 -12.15 20.83
N PHE A 14 3.70 -11.70 21.77
CA PHE A 14 5.01 -12.34 22.04
C PHE A 14 4.89 -13.62 22.85
N LEU A 15 3.94 -13.72 23.78
CA LEU A 15 3.71 -14.92 24.59
C LEU A 15 2.98 -16.06 23.86
N CYS A 16 2.38 -15.79 22.69
CA CYS A 16 1.70 -16.78 21.83
C CYS A 16 2.60 -17.36 20.74
N ILE A 17 3.86 -16.95 20.60
CA ILE A 17 4.79 -17.52 19.63
C ILE A 17 5.28 -18.87 20.18
N PRO A 18 4.99 -20.02 19.52
CA PRO A 18 5.50 -21.30 19.98
C PRO A 18 7.02 -21.34 19.80
N LEU A 19 7.73 -21.62 20.89
CA LEU A 19 9.18 -21.88 20.84
C LEU A 19 9.47 -23.17 20.06
N PRO A 20 10.58 -23.21 19.28
CA PRO A 20 11.01 -24.43 18.61
C PRO A 20 11.17 -25.57 19.62
N GLY A 21 10.52 -26.73 19.38
CA GLY A 21 10.63 -27.91 20.24
C GLY A 21 9.66 -27.99 21.41
N GLY A 22 8.66 -27.11 21.53
CA GLY A 22 7.62 -27.19 22.58
C GLY A 22 8.10 -26.78 23.98
N ALA A 23 9.21 -26.07 24.10
CA ALA A 23 9.67 -25.50 25.36
C ALA A 23 8.69 -24.46 25.91
N GLN A 24 8.63 -24.34 27.25
CA GLN A 24 7.87 -23.29 27.90
C GLN A 24 8.78 -22.05 28.07
N HIS A 25 8.20 -20.85 27.94
CA HIS A 25 8.91 -19.60 28.25
C HIS A 25 9.40 -19.62 29.71
N THR A 26 10.65 -19.26 29.90
CA THR A 26 11.20 -19.06 31.25
C THR A 26 10.68 -17.77 31.85
N GLN A 27 10.80 -17.60 33.19
CA GLN A 27 10.46 -16.33 33.85
C GLN A 27 11.28 -15.17 33.27
N GLN A 28 12.53 -15.42 32.88
CA GLN A 28 13.40 -14.42 32.26
C GLN A 28 12.90 -13.98 30.89
N ASP A 29 12.37 -14.91 30.06
CA ASP A 29 11.74 -14.58 28.76
C ASP A 29 10.50 -13.71 28.96
N VAL A 30 9.69 -14.04 29.96
CA VAL A 30 8.49 -13.28 30.30
C VAL A 30 8.84 -11.87 30.76
N ASP A 31 9.81 -11.72 31.66
CA ASP A 31 10.27 -10.42 32.15
C ASP A 31 10.84 -9.55 31.02
N HIS A 32 11.60 -10.14 30.11
CA HIS A 32 12.13 -9.48 28.91
C HIS A 32 11.00 -8.99 27.98
N ILE A 33 9.98 -9.81 27.72
CA ILE A 33 8.81 -9.45 26.91
C ILE A 33 8.07 -8.26 27.55
N TYR A 34 7.89 -8.26 28.86
CA TYR A 34 7.26 -7.12 29.56
C TYR A 34 8.10 -5.85 29.45
N HIS A 35 9.42 -5.95 29.60
CA HIS A 35 10.34 -4.83 29.45
C HIS A 35 10.23 -4.22 28.03
N CYS A 36 10.33 -5.03 26.99
CA CYS A 36 10.19 -4.57 25.61
C CYS A 36 8.81 -3.97 25.31
N THR A 37 7.76 -4.56 25.87
CA THR A 37 6.39 -4.03 25.72
C THR A 37 6.25 -2.65 26.37
N ASP A 38 6.91 -2.43 27.50
CA ASP A 38 6.86 -1.12 28.20
C ASP A 38 7.64 -0.05 27.42
N LEU A 39 8.81 -0.38 26.87
CA LEU A 39 9.56 0.52 25.99
C LEU A 39 8.72 0.94 24.78
N ILE A 40 8.09 -0.01 24.08
CA ILE A 40 7.21 0.28 22.93
C ILE A 40 6.06 1.22 23.31
N LYS A 41 5.43 1.01 24.49
CA LYS A 41 4.36 1.90 24.97
C LYS A 41 4.86 3.33 25.26
N GLN A 42 6.08 3.46 25.80
CA GLN A 42 6.68 4.76 26.06
C GLN A 42 6.99 5.49 24.74
N ASP A 43 7.55 4.82 23.75
CA ASP A 43 7.81 5.39 22.43
C ASP A 43 6.53 5.86 21.75
N VAL A 44 5.46 5.05 21.74
CA VAL A 44 4.15 5.42 21.19
C VAL A 44 3.61 6.69 21.86
N ARG A 45 3.73 6.85 23.18
CA ARG A 45 3.29 8.07 23.90
C ARG A 45 4.10 9.29 23.48
N LEU A 46 5.42 9.15 23.33
CA LEU A 46 6.28 10.25 22.91
C LEU A 46 5.99 10.67 21.46
N THR A 47 5.84 9.71 20.57
CA THR A 47 5.49 9.96 19.16
C THR A 47 4.15 10.68 19.03
N ASP A 48 3.14 10.28 19.79
CA ASP A 48 1.84 10.92 19.83
C ASP A 48 1.93 12.36 20.40
N GLY A 49 2.79 12.56 21.41
CA GLY A 49 3.12 13.90 21.94
C GLY A 49 3.79 14.80 20.90
N ILE A 50 4.80 14.30 20.22
CA ILE A 50 5.52 15.01 19.14
C ILE A 50 4.57 15.41 18.01
N ASN A 51 3.67 14.52 17.59
CA ASN A 51 2.66 14.81 16.57
C ASN A 51 1.72 15.94 17.01
N SER A 52 1.29 15.94 18.27
CA SER A 52 0.44 17.02 18.82
C SER A 52 1.15 18.36 18.83
N ILE A 53 2.46 18.38 19.16
CA ILE A 53 3.27 19.60 19.13
C ILE A 53 3.46 20.10 17.69
N ASN A 54 3.72 19.22 16.72
CA ASN A 54 3.83 19.58 15.30
C ASN A 54 2.53 20.23 14.78
N GLN A 55 1.37 19.66 15.15
CA GLN A 55 0.07 20.23 14.80
C GLN A 55 -0.12 21.62 15.46
N MET A 56 0.26 21.78 16.72
CA MET A 56 0.20 23.06 17.42
C MET A 56 1.09 24.11 16.78
N ILE A 57 2.31 23.76 16.41
CA ILE A 57 3.24 24.65 15.70
C ILE A 57 2.61 25.10 14.37
N SER A 58 2.06 24.16 13.60
CA SER A 58 1.38 24.44 12.33
C SER A 58 0.13 25.32 12.51
N TYR A 59 -0.63 25.10 13.57
CA TYR A 59 -1.79 25.93 13.93
C TYR A 59 -1.36 27.36 14.32
N LYS A 60 -0.35 27.52 15.18
CA LYS A 60 0.19 28.85 15.57
C LYS A 60 0.79 29.60 14.38
N LYS A 61 1.36 28.89 13.39
CA LYS A 61 1.89 29.50 12.15
C LYS A 61 0.81 29.79 11.10
N GLY A 62 -0.47 29.46 11.36
CA GLY A 62 -1.58 29.64 10.41
C GLY A 62 -1.58 28.68 9.23
N ILE A 63 -0.75 27.63 9.26
CA ILE A 63 -0.67 26.60 8.22
C ILE A 63 -1.82 25.60 8.38
N LEU A 64 -2.18 25.27 9.63
CA LEU A 64 -3.30 24.40 9.98
C LEU A 64 -4.46 25.24 10.50
N SER A 65 -5.66 24.98 10.00
CA SER A 65 -6.91 25.54 10.54
C SER A 65 -7.84 24.39 10.92
N PHE A 66 -8.61 24.59 12.01
CA PHE A 66 -9.63 23.63 12.41
C PHE A 66 -11.00 24.19 12.00
N PRO A 67 -11.74 23.51 11.10
CA PRO A 67 -13.16 23.82 10.83
C PRO A 67 -14.00 23.75 12.12
N SER A 68 -15.14 24.44 12.13
CA SER A 68 -16.01 24.52 13.32
C SER A 68 -16.55 23.18 13.82
N ASP A 69 -16.63 22.18 12.94
CA ASP A 69 -17.02 20.81 13.25
C ASP A 69 -15.88 19.98 13.89
N MET A 70 -14.64 20.49 13.90
CA MET A 70 -13.46 19.87 14.52
C MET A 70 -12.98 20.58 15.80
N GLU A 71 -13.81 21.43 16.43
CA GLU A 71 -13.42 22.18 17.63
C GLU A 71 -13.09 21.28 18.84
N ASP A 72 -13.72 20.08 18.92
CA ASP A 72 -13.41 19.10 19.96
C ASP A 72 -12.00 18.51 19.77
N LEU A 73 -11.61 18.18 18.54
CA LEU A 73 -10.26 17.69 18.21
C LEU A 73 -9.20 18.75 18.53
N LYS A 74 -9.45 20.00 18.19
CA LYS A 74 -8.59 21.15 18.55
C LYS A 74 -8.43 21.25 20.09
N SER A 75 -9.54 21.14 20.84
CA SER A 75 -9.54 21.20 22.28
C SER A 75 -8.76 20.04 22.92
N GLN A 76 -8.83 18.83 22.34
CA GLN A 76 -8.04 17.68 22.77
C GLN A 76 -6.56 17.91 22.55
N MET A 77 -6.16 18.41 21.37
CA MET A 77 -4.77 18.74 21.05
C MET A 77 -4.22 19.80 22.02
N LEU A 78 -4.98 20.87 22.29
CA LEU A 78 -4.58 21.94 23.23
C LEU A 78 -4.30 21.38 24.62
N ARG A 79 -5.26 20.64 25.20
CA ARG A 79 -5.09 20.02 26.53
C ARG A 79 -3.88 19.10 26.60
N LYS A 80 -3.60 18.36 25.54
CA LYS A 80 -2.47 17.45 25.47
C LYS A 80 -1.14 18.19 25.46
N VAL A 81 -1.03 19.26 24.68
CA VAL A 81 0.18 20.10 24.61
C VAL A 81 0.41 20.80 25.96
N GLU A 82 -0.63 21.38 26.58
CA GLU A 82 -0.55 21.97 27.91
C GLU A 82 -0.04 20.99 28.98
N ALA A 83 -0.50 19.73 28.93
CA ALA A 83 -0.01 18.70 29.85
C ALA A 83 1.49 18.40 29.62
N LEU A 84 1.93 18.34 28.35
CA LEU A 84 3.34 18.13 28.00
C LEU A 84 4.22 19.33 28.39
N GLU A 85 3.73 20.57 28.24
CA GLU A 85 4.41 21.78 28.68
C GLU A 85 4.60 21.76 30.21
N ALA A 86 3.56 21.39 30.96
CA ALA A 86 3.63 21.27 32.41
C ALA A 86 4.61 20.16 32.87
N GLU A 87 4.58 19.00 32.20
CA GLU A 87 5.47 17.87 32.52
C GLU A 87 6.96 18.19 32.27
N ASN A 88 7.25 18.96 31.22
CA ASN A 88 8.63 19.23 30.77
C ASN A 88 9.12 20.64 31.16
N GLY A 89 8.28 21.47 31.79
CA GLY A 89 8.66 22.77 32.35
C GLY A 89 8.99 23.84 31.30
N THR A 90 8.43 23.73 30.09
CA THR A 90 8.66 24.71 29.02
C THR A 90 7.40 24.93 28.19
N THR A 91 7.15 26.19 27.83
CA THR A 91 6.10 26.62 26.87
C THR A 91 6.64 26.88 25.45
N ASP A 92 7.96 26.76 25.28
CA ASP A 92 8.58 26.78 23.94
C ASP A 92 8.35 25.45 23.22
N LEU A 93 7.49 25.44 22.24
CA LEU A 93 7.09 24.24 21.51
C LEU A 93 8.23 23.59 20.75
N GLU A 94 9.18 24.35 20.22
CA GLU A 94 10.35 23.80 19.51
C GLU A 94 11.33 23.16 20.51
N ALA A 95 11.54 23.78 21.68
CA ALA A 95 12.34 23.20 22.75
C ALA A 95 11.67 21.94 23.32
N LEU A 96 10.35 21.98 23.52
CA LEU A 96 9.57 20.83 23.98
C LEU A 96 9.65 19.66 22.97
N LYS A 97 9.45 19.94 21.69
CA LYS A 97 9.61 18.96 20.60
C LYS A 97 10.99 18.31 20.65
N ARG A 98 12.05 19.09 20.74
CA ARG A 98 13.44 18.60 20.83
C ARG A 98 13.65 17.69 22.04
N THR A 99 13.09 18.05 23.18
CA THR A 99 13.18 17.25 24.41
C THR A 99 12.51 15.89 24.22
N LEU A 100 11.31 15.84 23.63
CA LEU A 100 10.60 14.59 23.40
C LEU A 100 11.29 13.71 22.33
N LEU A 101 11.81 14.31 21.25
CA LEU A 101 12.61 13.60 20.25
C LEU A 101 13.87 12.97 20.87
N THR A 102 14.55 13.68 21.78
CA THR A 102 15.73 13.13 22.47
C THR A 102 15.36 11.94 23.37
N LYS A 103 14.24 12.03 24.08
CA LYS A 103 13.72 10.90 24.88
C LYS A 103 13.34 9.71 23.99
N SER A 104 12.62 9.95 22.90
CA SER A 104 12.25 8.91 21.92
C SER A 104 13.48 8.22 21.33
N LEU A 105 14.51 8.99 20.92
CA LEU A 105 15.75 8.43 20.40
C LEU A 105 16.44 7.48 21.41
N GLY A 106 16.43 7.83 22.70
CA GLY A 106 16.95 6.96 23.75
C GLY A 106 16.20 5.63 23.81
N ILE A 107 14.88 5.67 23.82
CA ILE A 107 14.02 4.48 23.85
C ILE A 107 14.22 3.62 22.61
N LEU A 108 14.17 4.21 21.41
CA LEU A 108 14.33 3.51 20.14
C LEU A 108 15.67 2.75 20.05
N ARG A 109 16.77 3.36 20.54
CA ARG A 109 18.09 2.72 20.60
C ARG A 109 18.10 1.53 21.56
N THR A 110 17.43 1.66 22.70
CA THR A 110 17.31 0.56 23.67
C THR A 110 16.47 -0.57 23.09
N GLU A 111 15.34 -0.28 22.45
CA GLU A 111 14.52 -1.27 21.77
C GLU A 111 15.29 -2.01 20.67
N GLU A 112 16.03 -1.28 19.82
CA GLU A 112 16.84 -1.91 18.74
C GLU A 112 17.89 -2.85 19.31
N ALA A 113 18.56 -2.46 20.38
CA ALA A 113 19.62 -3.23 20.99
C ALA A 113 19.14 -4.44 21.81
N GLU A 114 18.03 -4.29 22.52
CA GLU A 114 17.59 -5.28 23.52
C GLU A 114 16.42 -6.13 23.06
N CYS A 115 15.53 -5.59 22.20
CA CYS A 115 14.25 -6.25 21.88
C CYS A 115 14.24 -6.93 20.51
N PHE A 116 15.15 -6.59 19.61
CA PHE A 116 15.07 -7.03 18.19
C PHE A 116 16.33 -7.69 17.65
N ASP A 117 17.14 -8.31 18.51
CA ASP A 117 18.43 -8.91 18.13
C ASP A 117 18.33 -10.28 17.41
N THR A 118 17.19 -10.64 16.83
CA THR A 118 17.05 -11.91 16.11
C THR A 118 16.76 -11.71 14.62
N ASP A 119 17.35 -12.56 13.75
CA ASP A 119 17.11 -12.59 12.31
C ASP A 119 15.62 -12.79 11.93
N GLN A 120 14.82 -13.30 12.86
CA GLN A 120 13.39 -13.52 12.66
C GLN A 120 12.57 -12.24 12.63
N ASN A 121 13.12 -11.10 13.06
CA ASN A 121 12.44 -9.81 13.17
C ASN A 121 12.96 -8.73 12.20
N LYS A 122 13.48 -9.13 11.03
CA LYS A 122 14.08 -8.25 10.02
C LYS A 122 13.23 -7.00 9.73
N SER A 123 11.94 -7.16 9.48
CA SER A 123 11.03 -6.06 9.15
C SER A 123 10.87 -5.04 10.30
N TRP A 124 10.74 -5.53 11.54
CA TRP A 124 10.64 -4.66 12.72
C TRP A 124 11.94 -3.90 12.97
N ARG A 125 13.07 -4.58 12.79
CA ARG A 125 14.40 -4.00 12.97
C ARG A 125 14.70 -2.93 11.93
N SER A 126 14.31 -3.16 10.67
CA SER A 126 14.42 -2.15 9.60
C SER A 126 13.58 -0.92 9.92
N LYS A 127 12.34 -1.12 10.41
CA LYS A 127 11.48 -0.02 10.85
C LYS A 127 12.10 0.77 12.00
N ARG A 128 12.67 0.11 13.02
CA ARG A 128 13.34 0.81 14.14
C ARG A 128 14.57 1.59 13.71
N LEU A 129 15.39 1.04 12.82
CA LEU A 129 16.53 1.76 12.26
C LEU A 129 16.08 2.99 11.46
N GLU A 130 14.99 2.89 10.71
CA GLU A 130 14.40 4.03 10.00
C GLU A 130 13.94 5.12 11.00
N GLU A 131 13.20 4.74 12.06
CA GLU A 131 12.71 5.66 13.09
C GLU A 131 13.87 6.33 13.86
N ILE A 132 14.95 5.61 14.19
CA ILE A 132 16.17 6.16 14.78
C ILE A 132 16.79 7.21 13.86
N GLY A 133 16.98 6.86 12.59
CA GLY A 133 17.57 7.76 11.60
C GLY A 133 16.72 9.02 11.40
N SER A 134 15.41 8.89 11.24
CA SER A 134 14.49 10.02 11.08
C SER A 134 14.43 10.92 12.32
N THR A 135 14.54 10.33 13.52
CA THR A 135 14.63 11.09 14.76
C THR A 135 15.94 11.88 14.86
N LEU A 136 17.06 11.28 14.47
CA LEU A 136 18.36 11.97 14.38
C LEU A 136 18.30 13.15 13.41
N ASP A 137 17.76 12.99 12.21
CA ASP A 137 17.61 14.07 11.23
C ASP A 137 16.71 15.20 11.79
N SER A 138 15.60 14.84 12.43
CA SER A 138 14.67 15.80 13.10
C SER A 138 15.33 16.57 14.24
N LEU A 139 16.38 16.03 14.87
CA LEU A 139 17.21 16.69 15.86
C LEU A 139 18.31 17.58 15.24
N GLY A 140 18.43 17.63 13.91
CA GLY A 140 19.49 18.32 13.18
C GLY A 140 20.79 17.55 13.13
N GLN A 141 20.79 16.25 13.40
CA GLN A 141 21.93 15.33 13.36
C GLN A 141 21.91 14.47 12.09
N ALA A 142 21.69 15.10 10.94
CA ALA A 142 21.51 14.40 9.67
C ALA A 142 22.77 13.58 9.26
N GLU A 143 23.98 14.03 9.58
CA GLU A 143 25.21 13.24 9.33
C GLU A 143 25.23 11.94 10.13
N ASP A 144 24.69 11.93 11.36
CA ASP A 144 24.59 10.72 12.19
C ASP A 144 23.44 9.80 11.76
N ALA A 145 22.43 10.34 11.08
CA ALA A 145 21.31 9.59 10.55
C ALA A 145 21.70 8.71 9.34
N ILE A 146 22.57 9.19 8.47
CA ILE A 146 22.96 8.48 7.23
C ILE A 146 23.54 7.09 7.50
N PRO A 147 24.48 6.86 8.43
CA PRO A 147 24.94 5.52 8.76
C PRO A 147 23.84 4.59 9.26
N VAL A 148 22.87 5.11 9.99
CA VAL A 148 21.72 4.33 10.50
C VAL A 148 20.84 3.88 9.33
N PHE A 149 20.51 4.77 8.40
CA PHE A 149 19.75 4.40 7.20
C PHE A 149 20.50 3.39 6.34
N ARG A 150 21.83 3.50 6.20
CA ARG A 150 22.63 2.49 5.50
C ARG A 150 22.58 1.12 6.18
N ARG A 151 22.58 1.06 7.52
CA ARG A 151 22.35 -0.20 8.26
C ARG A 151 20.96 -0.77 7.99
N CYS A 152 19.92 0.06 7.95
CA CYS A 152 18.57 -0.32 7.58
C CYS A 152 18.53 -0.95 6.18
N ILE A 153 19.11 -0.27 5.20
CA ILE A 153 19.20 -0.74 3.80
C ILE A 153 20.00 -2.04 3.68
N ALA A 154 21.09 -2.18 4.43
CA ALA A 154 21.89 -3.41 4.45
C ALA A 154 21.09 -4.60 5.04
N LEU A 155 20.21 -4.33 6.00
CA LEU A 155 19.33 -5.32 6.60
C LEU A 155 18.16 -5.68 5.67
N ASP A 156 17.56 -4.69 5.02
CA ASP A 156 16.41 -4.86 4.11
C ASP A 156 16.51 -3.90 2.91
N GLN A 157 17.05 -4.43 1.80
CA GLN A 157 17.29 -3.64 0.58
C GLN A 157 16.00 -3.20 -0.11
N ASP A 158 14.87 -3.85 0.20
CA ASP A 158 13.56 -3.56 -0.40
C ASP A 158 12.70 -2.68 0.52
N PHE A 159 13.25 -2.19 1.63
CA PHE A 159 12.53 -1.33 2.57
C PHE A 159 12.64 0.15 2.14
N ALA A 160 11.74 0.58 1.26
CA ALA A 160 11.69 1.92 0.67
C ALA A 160 11.75 3.09 1.68
N PRO A 161 11.14 3.02 2.89
CA PRO A 161 11.23 4.11 3.86
C PRO A 161 12.65 4.54 4.19
N CYS A 162 13.61 3.62 4.28
CA CYS A 162 14.99 3.97 4.61
C CYS A 162 15.71 4.78 3.51
N TYR A 163 15.37 4.53 2.25
CA TYR A 163 15.90 5.33 1.14
C TYR A 163 15.27 6.71 1.11
N GLU A 164 13.96 6.79 1.33
CA GLU A 164 13.23 8.06 1.34
C GLU A 164 13.74 8.96 2.49
N SER A 165 13.79 8.45 3.72
CA SER A 165 14.29 9.19 4.88
C SER A 165 15.77 9.56 4.75
N MET A 166 16.60 8.70 4.11
CA MET A 166 17.99 9.03 3.78
C MET A 166 18.07 10.17 2.76
N GLY A 167 17.17 10.22 1.80
CA GLY A 167 17.03 11.33 0.86
C GLY A 167 16.74 12.66 1.55
N GLN A 168 15.83 12.65 2.53
CA GLN A 168 15.52 13.82 3.35
C GLN A 168 16.75 14.27 4.16
N ALA A 169 17.48 13.35 4.80
CA ALA A 169 18.70 13.66 5.53
C ALA A 169 19.77 14.27 4.62
N PHE A 170 19.91 13.80 3.38
CA PHE A 170 20.80 14.44 2.40
C PHE A 170 20.34 15.85 2.03
N LEU A 171 19.03 16.11 1.93
CA LEU A 171 18.51 17.48 1.72
C LEU A 171 18.82 18.38 2.92
N SER A 172 18.66 17.90 4.15
CA SER A 172 19.01 18.63 5.37
C SER A 172 20.49 19.06 5.37
N LEU A 173 21.36 18.29 4.70
CA LEU A 173 22.79 18.56 4.53
C LEU A 173 23.13 19.34 3.24
N ASN A 174 22.12 19.77 2.47
CA ASN A 174 22.29 20.37 1.15
C ASN A 174 23.06 19.49 0.12
N ARG A 175 22.99 18.18 0.30
CA ARG A 175 23.61 17.16 -0.57
C ARG A 175 22.61 16.69 -1.62
N LYS A 176 22.23 17.61 -2.52
CA LYS A 176 21.16 17.40 -3.52
C LYS A 176 21.38 16.21 -4.46
N PRO A 177 22.62 15.95 -4.99
CA PRO A 177 22.83 14.78 -5.85
C PRO A 177 22.50 13.45 -5.15
N GLU A 178 23.01 13.26 -3.93
CA GLU A 178 22.74 12.03 -3.17
C GLU A 178 21.29 11.92 -2.75
N ALA A 179 20.63 13.04 -2.47
CA ALA A 179 19.17 13.06 -2.21
C ALA A 179 18.39 12.57 -3.43
N ARG A 180 18.75 13.04 -4.64
CA ARG A 180 18.14 12.57 -5.90
C ARG A 180 18.28 11.06 -6.08
N ASP A 181 19.47 10.53 -5.84
CA ASP A 181 19.74 9.10 -5.99
C ASP A 181 18.90 8.27 -4.98
N ALA A 182 18.82 8.73 -3.74
CA ALA A 182 18.01 8.09 -2.71
C ALA A 182 16.51 8.10 -3.06
N PHE A 183 15.95 9.24 -3.53
CA PHE A 183 14.54 9.32 -3.94
C PHE A 183 14.25 8.51 -5.20
N LYS A 184 15.13 8.48 -6.19
CA LYS A 184 15.01 7.58 -7.35
C LYS A 184 14.94 6.12 -6.90
N LYS A 185 15.79 5.72 -5.95
CA LYS A 185 15.80 4.36 -5.42
C LYS A 185 14.53 4.04 -4.62
N THR A 186 13.98 5.01 -3.88
CA THR A 186 12.66 4.87 -3.22
C THR A 186 11.57 4.53 -4.21
N ILE A 187 11.54 5.22 -5.36
CA ILE A 187 10.54 4.99 -6.41
C ILE A 187 10.74 3.61 -7.05
N GLU A 188 11.99 3.25 -7.37
CA GLU A 188 12.33 1.95 -7.96
C GLU A 188 11.85 0.79 -7.09
N ILE A 189 12.18 0.80 -5.79
CA ILE A 189 11.84 -0.27 -4.85
C ILE A 189 10.35 -0.22 -4.47
N GLY A 190 9.83 0.98 -4.24
CA GLY A 190 8.48 1.19 -3.75
C GLY A 190 7.40 0.77 -4.74
N GLY A 191 7.71 0.73 -6.05
CA GLY A 191 6.75 0.36 -7.10
C GLY A 191 6.13 -1.03 -6.96
N PHE A 192 6.72 -1.88 -6.12
CA PHE A 192 6.28 -3.26 -5.89
C PHE A 192 5.43 -3.47 -4.63
N ASN A 193 5.23 -2.43 -3.80
CA ASN A 193 4.52 -2.58 -2.52
C ASN A 193 3.59 -1.40 -2.23
N ALA A 194 2.28 -1.68 -2.08
CA ALA A 194 1.26 -0.67 -1.78
C ALA A 194 1.54 0.09 -0.45
N LEU A 195 2.21 -0.56 0.53
CA LEU A 195 2.63 0.08 1.77
C LEU A 195 3.65 1.20 1.54
N ASN A 196 4.36 1.16 0.41
CA ASN A 196 5.37 2.16 0.03
C ASN A 196 4.78 3.32 -0.81
N ALA A 197 3.49 3.30 -1.17
CA ALA A 197 2.89 4.29 -2.07
C ALA A 197 3.10 5.73 -1.60
N LYS A 198 2.95 6.00 -0.30
CA LYS A 198 3.20 7.33 0.28
C LYS A 198 4.66 7.79 0.15
N TYR A 199 5.62 6.89 0.31
CA TYR A 199 7.05 7.20 0.19
C TYR A 199 7.44 7.47 -1.27
N ILE A 200 6.78 6.79 -2.22
CA ILE A 200 6.94 7.07 -3.65
C ILE A 200 6.40 8.46 -3.98
N GLU A 201 5.23 8.82 -3.47
CA GLU A 201 4.63 10.13 -3.67
C GLU A 201 5.55 11.23 -3.11
N PHE A 202 6.01 11.10 -1.86
CA PHE A 202 6.97 12.03 -1.28
C PHE A 202 8.26 12.12 -2.09
N ALA A 203 8.84 10.99 -2.49
CA ALA A 203 10.06 10.99 -3.30
C ALA A 203 9.87 11.70 -4.65
N ARG A 204 8.71 11.56 -5.31
CA ARG A 204 8.37 12.28 -6.54
C ARG A 204 8.23 13.79 -6.31
N ASP A 205 7.57 14.19 -5.22
CA ASP A 205 7.41 15.59 -4.86
C ASP A 205 8.74 16.28 -4.59
N TYR A 206 9.66 15.60 -3.87
CA TYR A 206 11.02 16.09 -3.64
C TYR A 206 11.84 16.18 -4.93
N LEU A 207 11.76 15.20 -5.81
CA LEU A 207 12.43 15.27 -7.12
C LEU A 207 11.90 16.43 -7.96
N ALA A 208 10.57 16.62 -8.01
CA ALA A 208 9.97 17.76 -8.72
C ALA A 208 10.32 19.12 -8.09
N MET A 209 10.53 19.18 -6.79
CA MET A 209 11.01 20.37 -6.09
C MET A 209 12.47 20.68 -6.51
N LEU A 210 13.35 19.67 -6.47
CA LEU A 210 14.74 19.80 -6.86
C LEU A 210 14.89 20.21 -8.33
N ASP A 211 14.04 19.69 -9.23
CA ASP A 211 14.05 20.06 -10.66
C ASP A 211 13.68 21.53 -10.87
N ARG A 212 12.66 22.01 -10.16
CA ARG A 212 12.24 23.44 -10.19
C ARG A 212 13.34 24.38 -9.66
N GLU A 213 14.08 23.96 -8.62
CA GLU A 213 15.18 24.75 -8.08
C GLU A 213 16.36 24.83 -9.06
N ASP A 214 16.68 23.74 -9.76
CA ASP A 214 17.74 23.72 -10.77
C ASP A 214 17.36 24.58 -11.98
N GLU A 215 16.11 24.54 -12.43
CA GLU A 215 15.57 25.45 -13.48
C GLU A 215 15.67 26.93 -13.07
N ALA A 216 15.30 27.25 -11.83
CA ALA A 216 15.34 28.61 -11.31
C ALA A 216 16.77 29.15 -11.14
N SER A 217 17.75 28.27 -10.87
CA SER A 217 19.15 28.65 -10.71
C SER A 217 19.93 28.74 -12.02
N GLY A 218 19.30 28.45 -13.17
CA GLY A 218 19.95 28.44 -14.50
C GLY A 218 20.96 27.32 -14.67
N GLN A 219 21.08 26.42 -13.73
CA GLN A 219 21.75 25.14 -13.89
C GLN A 219 20.80 24.24 -14.66
N ALA A 220 21.08 24.06 -15.97
CA ALA A 220 20.29 23.06 -16.71
C ALA A 220 20.36 21.73 -15.97
N PRO A 221 19.23 21.07 -15.73
CA PRO A 221 19.23 19.76 -15.13
C PRO A 221 20.17 18.90 -15.98
N VAL A 222 21.10 18.20 -15.35
CA VAL A 222 21.87 17.15 -16.01
C VAL A 222 20.84 16.13 -16.48
N LYS A 223 20.42 16.28 -17.74
CA LYS A 223 19.60 15.29 -18.43
C LYS A 223 20.45 14.06 -18.68
N GLU A 224 20.76 13.32 -17.63
CA GLU A 224 20.85 11.89 -17.78
C GLU A 224 19.41 11.40 -17.89
N GLU A 225 18.96 11.21 -19.13
CA GLU A 225 17.78 10.42 -19.43
C GLU A 225 18.01 8.96 -19.04
N VAL A 226 18.13 8.68 -17.75
CA VAL A 226 17.72 7.42 -17.19
C VAL A 226 16.26 7.63 -16.80
N LYS A 227 15.35 7.52 -17.76
CA LYS A 227 13.96 7.24 -17.45
C LYS A 227 13.97 5.97 -16.59
N PRO A 228 13.62 6.01 -15.29
CA PRO A 228 13.35 4.78 -14.60
C PRO A 228 12.21 4.13 -15.39
N THR A 229 12.46 2.98 -15.96
CA THR A 229 11.41 2.15 -16.53
C THR A 229 10.46 1.81 -15.39
N GLN A 230 9.39 2.60 -15.25
CA GLN A 230 8.34 2.30 -14.29
C GLN A 230 7.62 1.06 -14.80
N HIS A 231 7.79 -0.05 -14.09
CA HIS A 231 7.01 -1.25 -14.31
C HIS A 231 5.74 -1.15 -13.47
N SER A 232 4.59 -1.24 -14.11
CA SER A 232 3.32 -1.50 -13.44
C SER A 232 2.78 -2.85 -13.90
N PHE A 233 2.24 -3.60 -12.97
CA PHE A 233 1.70 -4.93 -13.24
C PHE A 233 0.21 -4.95 -12.92
N GLY A 234 -0.51 -5.75 -13.69
CA GLY A 234 -1.91 -6.03 -13.45
C GLY A 234 -2.31 -7.38 -14.00
N THR A 235 -3.56 -7.70 -13.80
CA THR A 235 -4.23 -8.84 -14.38
C THR A 235 -5.09 -8.38 -15.55
N GLY A 236 -5.16 -9.17 -16.61
CA GLY A 236 -6.17 -9.08 -17.65
C GLY A 236 -6.76 -10.45 -17.87
N PHE A 237 -7.87 -10.53 -18.61
CA PHE A 237 -8.45 -11.80 -18.97
C PHE A 237 -9.06 -11.75 -20.38
N PHE A 238 -8.92 -12.84 -21.11
CA PHE A 238 -9.43 -12.96 -22.48
C PHE A 238 -10.95 -12.95 -22.51
N VAL A 239 -11.51 -12.07 -23.34
CA VAL A 239 -12.96 -11.88 -23.48
C VAL A 239 -13.47 -12.33 -24.84
N SER A 240 -12.58 -12.56 -25.81
CA SER A 240 -12.91 -13.06 -27.14
C SER A 240 -11.87 -14.04 -27.70
N ASN A 241 -12.24 -14.81 -28.69
CA ASN A 241 -11.33 -15.71 -29.43
C ASN A 241 -10.37 -14.95 -30.38
N ASP A 242 -10.56 -13.64 -30.52
CA ASP A 242 -9.74 -12.80 -31.41
C ASP A 242 -8.57 -12.14 -30.63
N GLY A 243 -8.33 -12.57 -29.38
CA GLY A 243 -7.21 -12.12 -28.54
C GLY A 243 -7.46 -10.83 -27.77
N GLU A 244 -8.72 -10.40 -27.65
CA GLU A 244 -9.09 -9.24 -26.84
C GLU A 244 -9.08 -9.58 -25.36
N ILE A 245 -8.44 -8.70 -24.55
CA ILE A 245 -8.22 -8.83 -23.12
C ILE A 245 -8.81 -7.61 -22.43
N LEU A 246 -9.62 -7.85 -21.41
CA LEU A 246 -10.15 -6.81 -20.52
C LEU A 246 -9.25 -6.64 -19.30
N THR A 247 -9.02 -5.40 -18.90
CA THR A 247 -8.24 -5.01 -17.71
C THR A 247 -8.69 -3.64 -17.19
N ASN A 248 -7.97 -3.07 -16.20
CA ASN A 248 -8.20 -1.70 -15.78
C ASN A 248 -7.43 -0.67 -16.62
N ASN A 249 -7.99 0.54 -16.72
CA ASN A 249 -7.33 1.66 -17.38
C ASN A 249 -6.01 2.04 -16.69
N HIS A 250 -5.97 2.07 -15.35
CA HIS A 250 -4.76 2.43 -14.62
C HIS A 250 -3.61 1.43 -14.79
N VAL A 251 -3.88 0.18 -15.24
CA VAL A 251 -2.85 -0.81 -15.55
C VAL A 251 -2.12 -0.47 -16.84
N VAL A 252 -2.81 0.16 -17.80
CA VAL A 252 -2.27 0.40 -19.17
C VAL A 252 -1.98 1.86 -19.47
N VAL A 253 -2.36 2.77 -18.59
CA VAL A 253 -2.13 4.21 -18.81
C VAL A 253 -0.64 4.55 -18.69
N GLY A 254 -0.13 5.29 -19.68
CA GLY A 254 1.27 5.73 -19.70
C GLY A 254 2.28 4.67 -20.17
N CYS A 255 1.85 3.45 -20.51
CA CYS A 255 2.75 2.40 -20.98
C CYS A 255 3.42 2.79 -22.30
N GLN A 256 4.73 2.70 -22.36
CA GLN A 256 5.53 2.72 -23.59
C GLN A 256 5.58 1.32 -24.22
N ASN A 257 5.73 0.30 -23.38
CA ASN A 257 5.65 -1.09 -23.77
C ASN A 257 4.66 -1.81 -22.87
N LEU A 258 3.66 -2.44 -23.46
CA LEU A 258 2.69 -3.28 -22.76
C LEU A 258 2.81 -4.71 -23.29
N THR A 259 3.04 -5.65 -22.38
CA THR A 259 3.19 -7.06 -22.73
C THR A 259 2.35 -7.96 -21.84
N ILE A 260 2.04 -9.17 -22.34
CA ILE A 260 1.54 -10.26 -21.52
C ILE A 260 2.66 -11.26 -21.23
N LYS A 261 2.36 -12.28 -20.45
CA LYS A 261 3.27 -13.39 -20.10
C LYS A 261 4.15 -13.78 -21.29
N ASN A 262 5.45 -13.92 -21.06
CA ASN A 262 6.51 -14.22 -22.04
C ASN A 262 6.91 -13.05 -22.97
N GLY A 263 6.58 -11.81 -22.59
CA GLY A 263 7.03 -10.62 -23.34
C GLY A 263 6.27 -10.37 -24.65
N GLN A 264 5.14 -11.07 -24.88
CA GLN A 264 4.34 -10.84 -26.07
C GLN A 264 3.65 -9.48 -26.00
N PRO A 265 3.83 -8.60 -27.02
CA PRO A 265 3.26 -7.27 -27.02
C PRO A 265 1.74 -7.30 -27.18
N VAL A 266 1.07 -6.34 -26.53
CA VAL A 266 -0.35 -6.08 -26.70
C VAL A 266 -0.59 -4.61 -27.02
N GLN A 267 -1.66 -4.36 -27.77
CA GLN A 267 -2.05 -3.01 -28.16
C GLN A 267 -3.28 -2.57 -27.37
N VAL A 268 -3.31 -1.32 -26.93
CA VAL A 268 -4.48 -0.72 -26.30
C VAL A 268 -5.50 -0.42 -27.41
N VAL A 269 -6.67 -1.05 -27.32
CA VAL A 269 -7.78 -0.87 -28.26
C VAL A 269 -8.67 0.29 -27.82
N SER A 270 -9.07 0.29 -26.55
CA SER A 270 -9.93 1.32 -25.97
C SER A 270 -9.65 1.48 -24.49
N ARG A 271 -9.94 2.66 -23.95
CA ARG A 271 -9.85 2.98 -22.53
C ARG A 271 -11.08 3.77 -22.10
N ASP A 272 -11.62 3.40 -20.96
CA ASP A 272 -12.61 4.18 -20.24
C ASP A 272 -12.04 4.61 -18.86
N PRO A 273 -11.47 5.82 -18.77
CA PRO A 273 -10.97 6.34 -17.50
C PRO A 273 -12.05 6.56 -16.44
N ALA A 274 -13.32 6.70 -16.85
CA ALA A 274 -14.42 6.98 -15.92
C ALA A 274 -14.80 5.76 -15.08
N SER A 275 -14.82 4.58 -15.70
CA SER A 275 -15.07 3.30 -15.02
C SER A 275 -13.80 2.51 -14.74
N ASP A 276 -12.63 3.10 -15.01
CA ASP A 276 -11.30 2.46 -14.87
C ASP A 276 -11.18 1.13 -15.64
N LEU A 277 -11.69 1.07 -16.86
CA LEU A 277 -11.59 -0.08 -17.74
C LEU A 277 -10.70 0.18 -18.95
N ALA A 278 -10.08 -0.88 -19.47
CA ALA A 278 -9.37 -0.87 -20.74
C ALA A 278 -9.54 -2.20 -21.48
N LEU A 279 -9.65 -2.10 -22.78
CA LEU A 279 -9.60 -3.22 -23.72
C LEU A 279 -8.25 -3.19 -24.42
N VAL A 280 -7.52 -4.29 -24.35
CA VAL A 280 -6.26 -4.46 -25.07
C VAL A 280 -6.33 -5.70 -25.96
N LYS A 281 -5.45 -5.80 -26.94
CA LYS A 281 -5.45 -6.90 -27.93
C LYS A 281 -4.06 -7.50 -28.06
N ALA A 282 -3.98 -8.82 -27.92
CA ALA A 282 -2.81 -9.62 -28.25
C ALA A 282 -3.02 -10.33 -29.60
N ASP A 283 -1.94 -10.50 -30.36
CA ASP A 283 -1.97 -11.30 -31.59
C ASP A 283 -1.83 -12.79 -31.25
N ILE A 284 -2.81 -13.30 -30.49
CA ILE A 284 -2.92 -14.72 -30.15
C ILE A 284 -4.37 -15.16 -30.16
N LYS A 285 -4.57 -16.46 -30.33
CA LYS A 285 -5.87 -17.10 -30.15
C LYS A 285 -5.85 -17.83 -28.81
N PRO A 286 -6.59 -17.34 -27.78
CA PRO A 286 -6.63 -18.01 -26.50
C PRO A 286 -7.36 -19.36 -26.61
N ASP A 287 -6.91 -20.33 -25.82
CA ASP A 287 -7.58 -21.65 -25.75
C ASP A 287 -8.94 -21.53 -25.05
N GLN A 288 -9.07 -20.60 -24.09
CA GLN A 288 -10.29 -20.33 -23.34
C GLN A 288 -10.54 -18.83 -23.23
N ILE A 289 -11.82 -18.47 -23.17
CA ILE A 289 -12.26 -17.09 -22.93
C ILE A 289 -13.22 -17.04 -21.75
N ALA A 290 -13.26 -15.91 -21.07
CA ALA A 290 -14.17 -15.68 -19.98
C ALA A 290 -15.64 -15.73 -20.43
N VAL A 291 -16.47 -16.34 -19.60
CA VAL A 291 -17.92 -16.37 -19.80
C VAL A 291 -18.54 -15.36 -18.86
N PHE A 292 -19.33 -14.44 -19.38
CA PHE A 292 -20.01 -13.43 -18.59
C PHE A 292 -21.38 -13.94 -18.14
N ARG A 293 -21.77 -13.56 -16.92
CA ARG A 293 -23.11 -13.85 -16.42
C ARG A 293 -24.17 -13.11 -17.24
N SER A 294 -25.19 -13.81 -17.70
CA SER A 294 -26.42 -13.24 -18.23
C SER A 294 -27.59 -13.41 -17.24
N GLY A 295 -28.63 -12.57 -17.38
CA GLY A 295 -29.80 -12.61 -16.49
C GLY A 295 -29.67 -11.64 -15.31
N PRO A 296 -30.26 -11.96 -14.14
CA PRO A 296 -30.30 -11.04 -13.00
C PRO A 296 -28.91 -10.66 -12.48
N ALA A 297 -28.76 -9.39 -12.07
CA ALA A 297 -27.54 -8.91 -11.42
C ALA A 297 -27.23 -9.69 -10.15
N PRO A 298 -25.96 -9.81 -9.74
CA PRO A 298 -25.59 -10.33 -8.42
C PRO A 298 -26.23 -9.50 -7.32
N ARG A 299 -26.56 -10.14 -6.21
CA ARG A 299 -27.20 -9.50 -5.03
C ARG A 299 -26.21 -9.42 -3.88
N VAL A 300 -26.41 -8.46 -2.99
CA VAL A 300 -25.69 -8.40 -1.72
C VAL A 300 -25.78 -9.73 -0.99
N GLY A 301 -24.63 -10.24 -0.55
CA GLY A 301 -24.50 -11.56 0.07
C GLY A 301 -24.17 -12.69 -0.90
N ASP A 302 -24.29 -12.50 -2.22
CA ASP A 302 -23.86 -13.51 -3.19
C ASP A 302 -22.33 -13.71 -3.10
N THR A 303 -21.89 -14.97 -3.08
CA THR A 303 -20.46 -15.32 -3.06
C THR A 303 -19.80 -14.91 -4.35
N VAL A 304 -18.60 -14.32 -4.22
CA VAL A 304 -17.72 -13.98 -5.34
C VAL A 304 -16.36 -14.62 -5.16
N VAL A 305 -15.74 -14.99 -6.29
CA VAL A 305 -14.39 -15.55 -6.38
C VAL A 305 -13.58 -14.67 -7.31
N ILE A 306 -12.41 -14.23 -6.84
CA ILE A 306 -11.48 -13.41 -7.60
C ILE A 306 -10.30 -14.29 -8.04
N PHE A 307 -9.84 -14.09 -9.25
CA PHE A 307 -8.57 -14.61 -9.73
C PHE A 307 -7.67 -13.47 -10.24
N GLY A 308 -6.38 -13.54 -9.95
CA GLY A 308 -5.41 -12.56 -10.44
C GLY A 308 -3.97 -12.95 -10.11
N PHE A 309 -3.04 -12.06 -10.48
CA PHE A 309 -1.61 -12.24 -10.29
C PHE A 309 -1.08 -11.17 -9.32
N PRO A 310 -1.33 -11.31 -8.00
CA PRO A 310 -0.88 -10.32 -7.04
C PRO A 310 0.64 -10.33 -6.92
N LEU A 311 1.24 -9.15 -6.84
CA LEU A 311 2.66 -8.94 -6.56
C LEU A 311 3.57 -9.83 -7.41
N PRO A 312 3.56 -9.69 -8.76
CA PRO A 312 4.40 -10.49 -9.64
C PRO A 312 5.88 -10.39 -9.22
N GLY A 313 6.57 -11.53 -9.16
CA GLY A 313 7.96 -11.62 -8.70
C GLY A 313 8.15 -11.77 -7.18
N ILE A 314 7.10 -11.56 -6.38
CA ILE A 314 7.11 -11.75 -4.91
C ILE A 314 6.25 -12.95 -4.52
N LEU A 315 5.06 -13.06 -5.11
CA LEU A 315 4.15 -14.19 -4.90
C LEU A 315 4.20 -15.18 -6.06
N SER A 316 3.35 -16.20 -6.01
CA SER A 316 3.29 -17.26 -7.03
C SER A 316 3.02 -16.69 -8.43
N SER A 317 3.79 -17.13 -9.43
CA SER A 317 3.56 -16.83 -10.84
C SER A 317 2.38 -17.59 -11.46
N GLU A 318 1.78 -18.52 -10.72
CA GLU A 318 0.64 -19.35 -11.18
C GLU A 318 -0.72 -18.66 -10.97
N GLY A 319 -0.71 -17.46 -10.40
CA GLY A 319 -1.92 -16.73 -10.02
C GLY A 319 -2.41 -17.09 -8.63
N ASN A 320 -3.39 -16.33 -8.16
CA ASN A 320 -3.95 -16.46 -6.82
C ASN A 320 -5.47 -16.33 -6.86
N VAL A 321 -6.15 -17.05 -5.96
CA VAL A 321 -7.59 -16.99 -5.79
C VAL A 321 -7.95 -16.46 -4.42
N SER A 322 -8.94 -15.57 -4.35
CA SER A 322 -9.56 -15.15 -3.10
C SER A 322 -11.07 -15.18 -3.19
N THR A 323 -11.73 -15.36 -2.05
CA THR A 323 -13.18 -15.50 -1.95
C THR A 323 -13.77 -14.50 -0.97
N GLY A 324 -14.97 -14.05 -1.23
CA GLY A 324 -15.74 -13.16 -0.39
C GLY A 324 -17.19 -13.09 -0.84
N VAL A 325 -17.86 -12.00 -0.50
CA VAL A 325 -19.23 -11.74 -0.92
C VAL A 325 -19.33 -10.35 -1.56
N LEU A 326 -20.37 -10.13 -2.36
CA LEU A 326 -20.81 -8.81 -2.75
C LEU A 326 -21.36 -8.10 -1.50
N SER A 327 -20.65 -7.11 -0.98
CA SER A 327 -21.00 -6.42 0.27
C SER A 327 -21.95 -5.25 0.05
N ALA A 328 -21.83 -4.54 -1.10
CA ALA A 328 -22.74 -3.48 -1.51
C ALA A 328 -22.82 -3.39 -3.04
N THR A 329 -23.94 -2.89 -3.55
CA THR A 329 -24.17 -2.69 -5.00
C THR A 329 -23.66 -1.36 -5.52
N THR A 330 -23.03 -0.56 -4.66
CA THR A 330 -22.39 0.73 -5.01
C THR A 330 -21.00 0.81 -4.40
N GLY A 331 -20.14 1.59 -5.02
CA GLY A 331 -18.80 1.93 -4.51
C GLY A 331 -18.82 3.08 -3.49
N LEU A 332 -17.65 3.71 -3.32
CA LEU A 332 -17.50 4.88 -2.44
C LEU A 332 -18.45 6.00 -2.87
N GLN A 333 -19.04 6.69 -1.88
CA GLN A 333 -19.98 7.81 -2.09
C GLN A 333 -21.17 7.45 -3.00
N ASN A 334 -21.61 6.17 -2.95
CA ASN A 334 -22.69 5.63 -3.77
C ASN A 334 -22.42 5.63 -5.28
N ASP A 335 -21.15 5.54 -5.69
CA ASP A 335 -20.80 5.44 -7.10
C ASP A 335 -21.31 4.11 -7.68
N ILE A 336 -22.26 4.19 -8.60
CA ILE A 336 -22.96 3.04 -9.20
C ILE A 336 -22.08 2.26 -10.21
N ARG A 337 -20.94 2.84 -10.62
CA ARG A 337 -19.98 2.18 -11.54
C ARG A 337 -19.21 1.05 -10.85
N TYR A 338 -19.21 1.03 -9.53
CA TYR A 338 -18.47 0.08 -8.72
C TYR A 338 -19.40 -0.67 -7.77
N VAL A 339 -18.95 -1.84 -7.36
CA VAL A 339 -19.55 -2.64 -6.30
C VAL A 339 -18.52 -2.88 -5.20
N GLN A 340 -18.98 -3.01 -3.96
CA GLN A 340 -18.11 -3.38 -2.84
C GLN A 340 -18.10 -4.89 -2.66
N ILE A 341 -16.90 -5.44 -2.40
CA ILE A 341 -16.67 -6.86 -2.17
C ILE A 341 -15.82 -7.07 -0.92
N SER A 342 -16.03 -8.18 -0.21
CA SER A 342 -15.22 -8.54 0.97
C SER A 342 -14.04 -9.45 0.64
N ALA A 343 -13.94 -9.95 -0.59
CA ALA A 343 -12.80 -10.76 -1.01
C ALA A 343 -11.49 -9.97 -0.90
N PRO A 344 -10.43 -10.51 -0.28
CA PRO A 344 -9.13 -9.85 -0.20
C PRO A 344 -8.56 -9.56 -1.59
N VAL A 345 -8.09 -8.32 -1.79
CA VAL A 345 -7.48 -7.84 -3.03
C VAL A 345 -6.11 -7.27 -2.72
N GLN A 346 -5.12 -7.55 -3.58
CA GLN A 346 -3.75 -7.06 -3.49
C GLN A 346 -3.37 -6.35 -4.80
N PRO A 347 -2.36 -5.44 -4.79
CA PRO A 347 -1.79 -4.90 -6.01
C PRO A 347 -1.40 -6.02 -6.98
N GLY A 348 -1.73 -5.85 -8.27
CA GLY A 348 -1.59 -6.87 -9.29
C GLY A 348 -2.87 -7.67 -9.57
N ASN A 349 -3.85 -7.72 -8.63
CA ASN A 349 -5.18 -8.27 -8.92
C ASN A 349 -6.04 -7.31 -9.77
N SER A 350 -5.66 -6.03 -9.87
CA SER A 350 -6.33 -5.02 -10.72
C SER A 350 -6.51 -5.55 -12.14
N GLY A 351 -7.73 -5.44 -12.67
CA GLY A 351 -8.10 -5.91 -13.99
C GLY A 351 -8.47 -7.40 -14.04
N GLY A 352 -8.33 -8.13 -12.94
CA GLY A 352 -8.72 -9.55 -12.86
C GLY A 352 -10.24 -9.75 -12.81
N PRO A 353 -10.72 -10.93 -13.23
CA PRO A 353 -12.14 -11.25 -13.23
C PRO A 353 -12.68 -11.50 -11.82
N VAL A 354 -13.88 -11.00 -11.56
CA VAL A 354 -14.72 -11.39 -10.42
C VAL A 354 -15.74 -12.39 -10.94
N PHE A 355 -15.73 -13.60 -10.42
CA PHE A 355 -16.63 -14.67 -10.79
C PHE A 355 -17.77 -14.86 -9.79
N ASP A 356 -18.93 -15.27 -10.27
CA ASP A 356 -19.97 -15.88 -9.45
C ASP A 356 -19.65 -17.37 -9.16
N THR A 357 -20.49 -18.02 -8.38
CA THR A 357 -20.33 -19.45 -8.01
C THR A 357 -20.47 -20.42 -9.19
N SER A 358 -20.92 -19.96 -10.36
CA SER A 358 -20.97 -20.75 -11.59
C SER A 358 -19.71 -20.57 -12.47
N GLY A 359 -18.73 -19.74 -12.04
CA GLY A 359 -17.55 -19.40 -12.80
C GLY A 359 -17.81 -18.38 -13.91
N HIS A 360 -18.90 -17.62 -13.84
CA HIS A 360 -19.21 -16.56 -14.79
C HIS A 360 -18.78 -15.18 -14.25
N VAL A 361 -18.21 -14.35 -15.12
CA VAL A 361 -17.73 -13.01 -14.76
C VAL A 361 -18.92 -12.09 -14.41
N VAL A 362 -18.80 -11.42 -13.28
CA VAL A 362 -19.78 -10.47 -12.72
C VAL A 362 -19.18 -9.10 -12.42
N GLY A 363 -17.87 -8.89 -12.69
CA GLY A 363 -17.17 -7.62 -12.48
C GLY A 363 -15.69 -7.75 -12.79
N VAL A 364 -14.97 -6.63 -12.64
CA VAL A 364 -13.52 -6.54 -12.79
C VAL A 364 -12.93 -5.94 -11.53
N VAL A 365 -11.94 -6.59 -10.93
CA VAL A 365 -11.28 -6.15 -9.69
C VAL A 365 -10.62 -4.79 -9.88
N VAL A 366 -10.79 -3.89 -8.90
CA VAL A 366 -10.06 -2.63 -8.80
C VAL A 366 -9.31 -2.60 -7.48
N ALA A 367 -8.00 -2.85 -7.51
CA ALA A 367 -7.16 -2.86 -6.31
C ALA A 367 -6.72 -1.45 -5.85
N LYS A 368 -7.04 -0.41 -6.63
CA LYS A 368 -6.54 0.97 -6.41
C LYS A 368 -7.58 1.94 -5.84
N LEU A 369 -8.83 1.50 -5.58
CA LEU A 369 -9.81 2.37 -4.94
C LEU A 369 -9.45 2.58 -3.46
N ASP A 370 -8.68 3.59 -3.29
CA ASP A 370 -8.44 4.48 -2.13
C ASP A 370 -8.78 3.94 -0.72
N ALA A 371 -8.13 2.85 -0.29
CA ALA A 371 -7.96 2.60 1.14
C ALA A 371 -7.36 3.85 1.84
N LEU A 372 -6.53 4.63 1.13
CA LEU A 372 -6.00 5.93 1.58
C LEU A 372 -7.07 7.01 1.69
N ARG A 373 -8.00 7.13 0.73
CA ARG A 373 -9.12 8.08 0.87
C ARG A 373 -10.03 7.69 2.02
N VAL A 374 -10.35 6.41 2.15
CA VAL A 374 -11.16 5.95 3.28
C VAL A 374 -10.42 6.17 4.60
N ALA A 375 -9.10 5.89 4.66
CA ALA A 375 -8.28 6.16 5.84
C ALA A 375 -8.17 7.67 6.16
N GLN A 376 -8.12 8.54 5.16
CA GLN A 376 -8.15 9.99 5.35
C GLN A 376 -9.48 10.48 5.95
N PHE A 377 -10.61 9.85 5.60
CA PHE A 377 -11.93 10.21 6.14
C PHE A 377 -12.27 9.52 7.47
N THR A 378 -11.75 8.33 7.71
CA THR A 378 -12.13 7.51 8.89
C THR A 378 -11.03 7.41 9.94
N GLY A 379 -9.79 7.80 9.59
CA GLY A 379 -8.62 7.61 10.47
C GLY A 379 -8.15 6.16 10.60
N ASP A 380 -8.78 5.21 9.89
CA ASP A 380 -8.46 3.79 9.94
C ASP A 380 -8.47 3.17 8.54
N VAL A 381 -7.64 2.15 8.32
CA VAL A 381 -7.63 1.38 7.06
C VAL A 381 -8.66 0.27 7.18
N PRO A 382 -9.81 0.37 6.48
CA PRO A 382 -10.85 -0.63 6.61
C PRO A 382 -10.35 -1.98 6.09
N GLN A 383 -10.54 -3.01 6.89
CA GLN A 383 -10.23 -4.39 6.52
C GLN A 383 -11.35 -4.97 5.66
N ASN A 384 -10.98 -5.66 4.57
CA ASN A 384 -11.93 -6.35 3.67
C ASN A 384 -12.98 -5.44 2.99
N VAL A 385 -12.64 -4.17 2.77
CA VAL A 385 -13.42 -3.26 1.94
C VAL A 385 -12.68 -3.07 0.63
N ASN A 386 -13.07 -3.84 -0.38
CA ASN A 386 -12.49 -3.84 -1.70
C ASN A 386 -13.56 -3.57 -2.76
N PHE A 387 -13.16 -3.26 -3.98
CA PHE A 387 -14.10 -2.84 -5.02
C PHE A 387 -13.87 -3.60 -6.32
N ALA A 388 -14.93 -3.68 -7.10
CA ALA A 388 -14.89 -4.15 -8.48
C ALA A 388 -15.71 -3.20 -9.35
N VAL A 389 -15.33 -3.06 -10.62
CA VAL A 389 -16.14 -2.39 -11.63
C VAL A 389 -17.41 -3.18 -11.83
N HIS A 390 -18.54 -2.49 -11.79
CA HIS A 390 -19.85 -3.09 -11.96
C HIS A 390 -19.98 -3.70 -13.37
N TRP A 391 -20.57 -4.88 -13.45
CA TRP A 391 -20.70 -5.63 -14.69
C TRP A 391 -21.43 -4.88 -15.83
N SER A 392 -22.29 -3.87 -15.52
CA SER A 392 -22.93 -3.02 -16.53
C SER A 392 -21.92 -2.18 -17.31
N GLU A 393 -20.93 -1.61 -16.62
CA GLU A 393 -19.85 -0.82 -17.23
C GLU A 393 -18.98 -1.68 -18.12
N VAL A 394 -18.65 -2.90 -17.62
CA VAL A 394 -17.90 -3.89 -18.40
C VAL A 394 -18.61 -4.21 -19.69
N ARG A 395 -19.92 -4.48 -19.63
CA ARG A 395 -20.71 -4.78 -20.85
C ARG A 395 -20.83 -3.59 -21.76
N ALA A 396 -21.03 -2.38 -21.22
CA ALA A 396 -21.12 -1.18 -22.01
C ALA A 396 -19.86 -0.98 -22.86
N LEU A 397 -18.67 -1.12 -22.27
CA LEU A 397 -17.41 -1.03 -23.00
C LEU A 397 -17.28 -2.11 -24.09
N LEU A 398 -17.58 -3.40 -23.76
CA LEU A 398 -17.45 -4.48 -24.72
C LEU A 398 -18.46 -4.36 -25.88
N ASP A 399 -19.70 -3.97 -25.59
CA ASP A 399 -20.76 -3.78 -26.59
C ASP A 399 -20.43 -2.56 -27.49
N GLU A 400 -19.92 -1.46 -26.93
CA GLU A 400 -19.46 -0.27 -27.67
C GLU A 400 -18.32 -0.58 -28.64
N GLN A 401 -17.37 -1.42 -28.20
CA GLN A 401 -16.23 -1.83 -29.04
C GLN A 401 -16.55 -2.99 -29.97
N GLY A 402 -17.79 -3.49 -29.97
CA GLY A 402 -18.26 -4.58 -30.87
C GLY A 402 -17.62 -5.93 -30.55
N VAL A 403 -17.12 -6.13 -29.32
CA VAL A 403 -16.46 -7.38 -28.90
C VAL A 403 -17.47 -8.53 -28.86
N LYS A 404 -17.14 -9.66 -29.49
CA LYS A 404 -17.96 -10.87 -29.43
C LYS A 404 -17.60 -11.73 -28.24
N TYR A 405 -18.18 -11.42 -27.08
CA TYR A 405 -17.94 -12.15 -25.85
C TYR A 405 -19.07 -13.14 -25.52
N LYS A 406 -18.77 -14.19 -24.74
CA LYS A 406 -19.69 -15.27 -24.39
C LYS A 406 -20.52 -14.92 -23.15
N LYS A 407 -21.83 -15.13 -23.20
CA LYS A 407 -22.76 -14.90 -22.08
C LYS A 407 -23.57 -16.17 -21.81
N LEU A 408 -23.66 -16.56 -20.51
CA LEU A 408 -24.51 -17.67 -20.07
C LEU A 408 -25.25 -17.29 -18.78
N PRO A 409 -26.47 -17.80 -18.54
CA PRO A 409 -27.13 -17.65 -17.26
C PRO A 409 -26.36 -18.38 -16.17
N SER A 410 -26.40 -17.87 -14.93
CA SER A 410 -25.84 -18.60 -13.79
C SER A 410 -26.46 -19.99 -13.68
N GLN A 411 -25.60 -20.96 -13.47
CA GLN A 411 -25.95 -22.37 -13.37
C GLN A 411 -25.73 -22.87 -11.94
N GLN A 412 -25.69 -24.19 -11.77
CA GLN A 412 -25.34 -24.81 -10.51
C GLN A 412 -23.93 -24.38 -10.06
N ALA A 413 -23.78 -24.10 -8.76
CA ALA A 413 -22.50 -23.75 -8.19
C ALA A 413 -21.46 -24.87 -8.38
N ILE A 414 -20.24 -24.48 -8.75
CA ILE A 414 -19.07 -25.34 -8.84
C ILE A 414 -18.10 -25.03 -7.70
N SER A 415 -17.11 -25.87 -7.46
CA SER A 415 -16.13 -25.66 -6.41
C SER A 415 -15.24 -24.44 -6.69
N THR A 416 -14.77 -23.76 -5.62
CA THR A 416 -13.79 -22.66 -5.77
C THR A 416 -12.55 -23.09 -6.53
N SER A 417 -12.09 -24.33 -6.36
CA SER A 417 -10.95 -24.88 -7.10
C SER A 417 -11.23 -25.00 -8.61
N ALA A 418 -12.46 -25.33 -9.00
CA ALA A 418 -12.86 -25.34 -10.40
C ALA A 418 -12.91 -23.91 -10.99
N ILE A 419 -13.42 -22.94 -10.21
CA ILE A 419 -13.40 -21.52 -10.61
C ILE A 419 -11.96 -21.02 -10.72
N ALA A 420 -11.07 -21.37 -9.78
CA ALA A 420 -9.65 -21.03 -9.83
C ALA A 420 -8.98 -21.55 -11.11
N LYS A 421 -9.33 -22.79 -11.54
CA LYS A 421 -8.85 -23.35 -12.80
C LYS A 421 -9.34 -22.53 -14.02
N ILE A 422 -10.64 -22.20 -14.06
CA ILE A 422 -11.19 -21.31 -15.09
C ILE A 422 -10.43 -19.98 -15.10
N GLY A 423 -10.25 -19.36 -13.93
CA GLY A 423 -9.50 -18.11 -13.79
C GLY A 423 -8.08 -18.19 -14.36
N ALA A 424 -7.35 -19.27 -14.07
CA ALA A 424 -6.01 -19.50 -14.57
C ALA A 424 -5.95 -19.69 -16.10
N GLU A 425 -6.98 -20.32 -16.69
CA GLU A 425 -7.07 -20.57 -18.13
C GLU A 425 -7.40 -19.29 -18.93
N VAL A 426 -8.16 -18.36 -18.36
CA VAL A 426 -8.60 -17.16 -19.08
C VAL A 426 -7.77 -15.92 -18.75
N SER A 427 -7.00 -15.91 -17.65
CA SER A 427 -6.30 -14.71 -17.18
C SER A 427 -4.84 -14.69 -17.56
N VAL A 428 -4.31 -13.48 -17.72
CA VAL A 428 -2.90 -13.22 -18.03
C VAL A 428 -2.36 -12.08 -17.15
N THR A 429 -1.06 -12.10 -16.86
CA THR A 429 -0.36 -10.95 -16.30
C THR A 429 -0.14 -9.92 -17.40
N LEU A 430 -0.43 -8.67 -17.11
CA LEU A 430 -0.05 -7.52 -17.93
C LEU A 430 1.16 -6.84 -17.28
N ASP A 431 2.19 -6.60 -18.06
CA ASP A 431 3.41 -5.88 -17.67
C ASP A 431 3.50 -4.62 -18.53
N CYS A 432 3.48 -3.49 -17.85
CA CYS A 432 3.55 -2.16 -18.43
C CYS A 432 4.87 -1.50 -18.05
N THR A 433 5.69 -1.18 -19.03
CA THR A 433 6.89 -0.38 -18.87
C THR A 433 6.59 1.05 -19.32
N GLN A 434 6.78 2.03 -18.42
CA GLN A 434 6.55 3.47 -18.65
C GLN A 434 7.85 4.18 -18.90
#